data_c06ad98fa36d1d9291aced3f26e9e0cf
#
_entry.id   c06ad98fa36d1d9291aced3f26e9e0cf
#
_cell.length_a   1.000
_cell.length_b   1.000
_cell.length_c   1.000
_cell.angle_alpha   90.00
_cell.angle_beta   90.00
_cell.angle_gamma   90.00
#
_symmetry.space_group_name_H-M   'P 1'
#
loop_
_entity.id
_entity.type
_entity.pdbx_description
1 polymer ?
#
loop_
_entity_poly.entity_id
_entity_poly.type
_entity_poly.pdbx_seq_one_letter_code
_entity_poly.pdbx_strand_id
1 'polypeptide(L)'
;MSAPAVKTIIFMGNAFFSISILAELRKEKLSPLHYTLLIVLAIWMITTPLMENSAFKVWLYYLGNQLFLFYLGIYCWQGTKKKLPLLNKHYLKQLMIINLFFSILIIIEDSFVIFNVDQYSSLATKIYNRSISEDIFSIVVCILLLHFFIKERQPQEEKPQEQDASLLIQNFCRIHQFTQRETEIFALLLSHQTNQEIADQLFLSLGTVKTHVHNIFIKLEIKKRTQIMILFEKYKETHEAAA
;
A
#
# COMPACT_ATOMS: atom_id res chain seq x y z
N MET A 1 -25.11 22.08 -24.03
CA MET A 1 -23.90 21.28 -23.89
C MET A 1 -23.09 21.86 -22.72
N SER A 2 -23.02 21.17 -21.61
CA SER A 2 -21.95 21.48 -20.62
C SER A 2 -20.64 21.28 -21.37
N ALA A 3 -19.77 22.29 -21.33
CA ALA A 3 -18.59 22.34 -22.15
C ALA A 3 -17.75 21.05 -22.03
N PRO A 4 -17.44 20.35 -23.15
CA PRO A 4 -16.58 19.14 -23.11
C PRO A 4 -15.27 19.38 -22.38
N ALA A 5 -14.76 20.61 -22.41
CA ALA A 5 -13.55 21.05 -21.75
C ALA A 5 -13.58 20.81 -20.21
N VAL A 6 -14.69 21.09 -19.53
CA VAL A 6 -14.79 20.93 -18.08
C VAL A 6 -14.73 19.45 -17.71
N LYS A 7 -15.44 18.58 -18.45
CA LYS A 7 -15.36 17.12 -18.23
C LYS A 7 -13.96 16.58 -18.50
N THR A 8 -13.32 17.03 -19.57
CA THR A 8 -11.94 16.63 -19.90
C THR A 8 -10.98 17.00 -18.76
N ILE A 9 -11.06 18.20 -18.20
CA ILE A 9 -10.23 18.64 -17.07
C ILE A 9 -10.46 17.74 -15.84
N ILE A 10 -11.72 17.44 -15.52
CA ILE A 10 -12.06 16.56 -14.38
C ILE A 10 -11.51 15.16 -14.60
N PHE A 11 -11.71 14.56 -15.77
CA PHE A 11 -11.18 13.22 -16.06
C PHE A 11 -9.66 13.17 -16.03
N MET A 12 -8.97 14.17 -16.58
CA MET A 12 -7.52 14.26 -16.54
C MET A 12 -6.99 14.43 -15.11
N GLY A 13 -7.68 15.25 -14.30
CA GLY A 13 -7.37 15.38 -12.87
C GLY A 13 -7.52 14.03 -12.15
N ASN A 14 -8.64 13.36 -12.33
CA ASN A 14 -8.89 12.04 -11.73
C ASN A 14 -7.85 10.99 -12.19
N ALA A 15 -7.51 10.96 -13.47
CA ALA A 15 -6.51 10.06 -14.02
C ALA A 15 -5.12 10.29 -13.39
N PHE A 16 -4.69 11.57 -13.29
CA PHE A 16 -3.42 11.92 -12.67
C PHE A 16 -3.37 11.57 -11.18
N PHE A 17 -4.40 11.91 -10.42
CA PHE A 17 -4.45 11.58 -9.00
C PHE A 17 -4.52 10.08 -8.75
N SER A 18 -5.30 9.35 -9.54
CA SER A 18 -5.41 7.89 -9.43
C SER A 18 -4.06 7.20 -9.64
N ILE A 19 -3.35 7.54 -10.73
CA ILE A 19 -2.03 6.92 -10.97
C ILE A 19 -0.99 7.33 -9.93
N SER A 20 -1.07 8.58 -9.40
CA SER A 20 -0.18 9.08 -8.37
C SER A 20 -0.37 8.33 -7.04
N ILE A 21 -1.63 8.12 -6.63
CA ILE A 21 -1.97 7.34 -5.43
C ILE A 21 -1.49 5.89 -5.57
N LEU A 22 -1.70 5.28 -6.74
CA LEU A 22 -1.24 3.91 -7.00
C LEU A 22 0.29 3.80 -7.00
N ALA A 23 0.99 4.80 -7.52
CA ALA A 23 2.45 4.84 -7.46
C ALA A 23 2.94 4.92 -6.00
N GLU A 24 2.29 5.73 -5.17
CA GLU A 24 2.59 5.81 -3.73
C GLU A 24 2.31 4.49 -3.00
N LEU A 25 1.17 3.83 -3.27
CA LEU A 25 0.86 2.50 -2.75
C LEU A 25 1.91 1.45 -3.15
N ARG A 26 2.51 1.58 -4.33
CA ARG A 26 3.59 0.73 -4.84
C ARG A 26 4.97 1.14 -4.34
N LYS A 27 5.06 2.25 -3.59
CA LYS A 27 6.32 2.86 -3.15
C LYS A 27 7.26 3.15 -4.34
N GLU A 28 6.71 3.69 -5.43
CA GLU A 28 7.41 4.00 -6.67
C GLU A 28 7.19 5.46 -7.08
N LYS A 29 8.12 5.99 -7.85
CA LYS A 29 7.93 7.26 -8.55
C LYS A 29 7.20 7.03 -9.87
N LEU A 30 6.45 8.04 -10.32
CA LEU A 30 5.84 8.01 -11.65
C LEU A 30 6.93 7.87 -12.72
N SER A 31 6.79 6.86 -13.58
CA SER A 31 7.71 6.65 -14.69
C SER A 31 7.34 7.50 -15.90
N PRO A 32 8.25 7.72 -16.86
CA PRO A 32 7.94 8.41 -18.11
C PRO A 32 6.75 7.79 -18.87
N LEU A 33 6.56 6.48 -18.77
CA LEU A 33 5.42 5.78 -19.37
C LEU A 33 4.07 6.31 -18.85
N HIS A 34 3.95 6.62 -17.57
CA HIS A 34 2.72 7.16 -16.99
C HIS A 34 2.39 8.55 -17.54
N TYR A 35 3.41 9.39 -17.69
CA TYR A 35 3.23 10.71 -18.29
C TYR A 35 2.86 10.62 -19.78
N THR A 36 3.47 9.70 -20.54
CA THR A 36 3.08 9.50 -21.95
C THR A 36 1.66 8.99 -22.08
N LEU A 37 1.21 8.06 -21.23
CA LEU A 37 -0.18 7.59 -21.23
C LEU A 37 -1.18 8.70 -20.89
N LEU A 38 -0.86 9.57 -19.93
CA LEU A 38 -1.69 10.72 -19.60
C LEU A 38 -1.76 11.72 -20.77
N ILE A 39 -0.65 11.97 -21.47
CA ILE A 39 -0.62 12.83 -22.65
C ILE A 39 -1.47 12.22 -23.78
N VAL A 40 -1.32 10.92 -24.03
CA VAL A 40 -2.13 10.22 -25.04
C VAL A 40 -3.62 10.30 -24.70
N LEU A 41 -3.98 10.09 -23.42
CA LEU A 41 -5.37 10.24 -22.96
C LEU A 41 -5.88 11.67 -23.16
N ALA A 42 -5.07 12.68 -22.85
CA ALA A 42 -5.43 14.08 -23.05
C ALA A 42 -5.69 14.39 -24.54
N ILE A 43 -4.78 13.97 -25.42
CA ILE A 43 -4.93 14.12 -26.88
C ILE A 43 -6.22 13.43 -27.34
N TRP A 44 -6.47 12.19 -26.89
CA TRP A 44 -7.68 11.44 -27.21
C TRP A 44 -8.95 12.20 -26.81
N MET A 45 -9.01 12.73 -25.59
CA MET A 45 -10.17 13.45 -25.07
C MET A 45 -10.36 14.85 -25.69
N ILE A 46 -9.30 15.46 -26.21
CA ILE A 46 -9.38 16.76 -26.92
C ILE A 46 -9.78 16.57 -28.37
N THR A 47 -9.31 15.52 -29.05
CA THR A 47 -9.56 15.29 -30.47
C THR A 47 -10.93 14.67 -30.76
N THR A 48 -11.43 13.77 -29.87
CA THR A 48 -12.72 13.11 -30.08
C THR A 48 -13.90 14.09 -30.20
N PRO A 49 -14.03 15.21 -29.43
CA PRO A 49 -15.07 16.20 -29.61
C PRO A 49 -15.05 16.92 -30.96
N LEU A 50 -13.95 16.91 -31.69
CA LEU A 50 -13.82 17.54 -33.02
C LEU A 50 -14.42 16.70 -34.15
N MET A 51 -14.75 15.43 -33.89
CA MET A 51 -15.40 14.55 -34.87
C MET A 51 -16.82 14.98 -35.12
N GLU A 52 -17.43 14.47 -36.22
CA GLU A 52 -18.84 14.67 -36.51
C GLU A 52 -19.76 14.18 -35.41
N ASN A 53 -20.90 14.86 -35.23
CA ASN A 53 -21.85 14.55 -34.17
C ASN A 53 -22.51 13.18 -34.39
N SER A 54 -22.16 12.22 -33.56
CA SER A 54 -22.68 10.85 -33.62
C SER A 54 -22.65 10.20 -32.23
N ALA A 55 -23.45 9.15 -32.03
CA ALA A 55 -23.40 8.32 -30.84
C ALA A 55 -22.00 7.71 -30.65
N PHE A 56 -21.35 7.30 -31.74
CA PHE A 56 -20.03 6.76 -31.76
C PHE A 56 -18.96 7.73 -31.22
N LYS A 57 -19.06 9.03 -31.58
CA LYS A 57 -18.19 10.08 -31.01
C LYS A 57 -18.27 10.17 -29.48
N VAL A 58 -19.52 10.14 -28.97
CA VAL A 58 -19.75 10.21 -27.50
C VAL A 58 -19.18 8.99 -26.82
N TRP A 59 -19.44 7.81 -27.37
CA TRP A 59 -18.88 6.55 -26.87
C TRP A 59 -17.36 6.54 -26.90
N LEU A 60 -16.77 6.97 -28.01
CA LEU A 60 -15.30 7.03 -28.16
C LEU A 60 -14.67 7.99 -27.15
N TYR A 61 -15.34 9.11 -26.83
CA TYR A 61 -14.86 10.07 -25.83
C TYR A 61 -14.73 9.44 -24.45
N TYR A 62 -15.71 8.65 -24.01
CA TYR A 62 -15.68 7.99 -22.70
C TYR A 62 -14.76 6.77 -22.68
N LEU A 63 -14.64 6.05 -23.79
CA LEU A 63 -13.82 4.84 -23.90
C LEU A 63 -12.38 5.06 -23.46
N GLY A 64 -11.79 6.22 -23.76
CA GLY A 64 -10.40 6.54 -23.36
C GLY A 64 -10.20 6.48 -21.85
N ASN A 65 -11.15 7.00 -21.08
CA ASN A 65 -11.09 6.96 -19.61
C ASN A 65 -11.24 5.53 -19.05
N GLN A 66 -12.12 4.71 -19.64
CA GLN A 66 -12.32 3.32 -19.22
C GLN A 66 -11.13 2.43 -19.55
N LEU A 67 -10.47 2.64 -20.70
CA LEU A 67 -9.22 1.96 -21.03
C LEU A 67 -8.09 2.34 -20.08
N PHE A 68 -8.05 3.61 -19.66
CA PHE A 68 -7.10 4.03 -18.64
C PHE A 68 -7.39 3.37 -17.29
N LEU A 69 -8.67 3.26 -16.90
CA LEU A 69 -9.07 2.55 -15.69
C LEU A 69 -8.66 1.06 -15.72
N PHE A 70 -8.83 0.41 -16.87
CA PHE A 70 -8.37 -0.96 -17.08
C PHE A 70 -6.85 -1.07 -16.93
N TYR A 71 -6.09 -0.11 -17.49
CA TYR A 71 -4.66 -0.02 -17.30
C TYR A 71 -4.27 0.12 -15.81
N LEU A 72 -4.99 0.92 -15.02
CA LEU A 72 -4.75 1.04 -13.57
C LEU A 72 -4.91 -0.31 -12.87
N GLY A 73 -5.89 -1.13 -13.29
CA GLY A 73 -6.05 -2.49 -12.78
C GLY A 73 -4.83 -3.38 -13.06
N ILE A 74 -4.29 -3.34 -14.29
CA ILE A 74 -3.06 -4.07 -14.65
C ILE A 74 -1.87 -3.53 -13.86
N TYR A 75 -1.78 -2.22 -13.67
CA TYR A 75 -0.70 -1.60 -12.89
C TYR A 75 -0.75 -2.04 -11.43
N CYS A 76 -1.94 -2.14 -10.81
CA CYS A 76 -2.12 -2.73 -9.49
C CYS A 76 -1.65 -4.19 -9.43
N TRP A 77 -2.02 -5.01 -10.44
CA TRP A 77 -1.60 -6.42 -10.52
C TRP A 77 -0.08 -6.58 -10.53
N GLN A 78 0.62 -5.78 -11.33
CA GLN A 78 2.08 -5.78 -11.33
C GLN A 78 2.66 -5.44 -9.95
N GLY A 79 2.03 -4.50 -9.22
CA GLY A 79 2.40 -4.11 -7.87
C GLY A 79 2.31 -5.25 -6.86
N THR A 80 1.30 -6.13 -6.97
CA THR A 80 1.13 -7.27 -6.05
C THR A 80 2.29 -8.27 -6.09
N LYS A 81 3.03 -8.33 -7.22
CA LYS A 81 4.18 -9.22 -7.41
C LYS A 81 5.47 -8.70 -6.76
N LYS A 82 5.50 -7.45 -6.29
CA LYS A 82 6.69 -6.82 -5.71
C LYS A 82 6.82 -7.11 -4.21
N LYS A 83 8.02 -6.88 -3.66
CA LYS A 83 8.25 -6.93 -2.21
C LYS A 83 7.73 -5.62 -1.60
N LEU A 84 6.51 -5.62 -1.13
CA LEU A 84 5.83 -4.49 -0.49
C LEU A 84 5.30 -4.90 0.88
N PRO A 85 5.02 -3.95 1.79
CA PRO A 85 4.30 -4.22 3.02
C PRO A 85 3.00 -4.96 2.76
N LEU A 86 2.61 -5.84 3.68
CA LEU A 86 1.41 -6.69 3.54
C LEU A 86 0.16 -5.85 3.35
N LEU A 87 0.06 -4.72 4.07
CA LEU A 87 -1.02 -3.76 3.96
C LEU A 87 -1.16 -3.26 2.52
N ASN A 88 -0.07 -2.72 1.93
CA ASN A 88 -0.08 -2.19 0.57
C ASN A 88 -0.48 -3.27 -0.45
N LYS A 89 0.04 -4.50 -0.33
CA LYS A 89 -0.33 -5.61 -1.21
C LYS A 89 -1.82 -5.95 -1.14
N HIS A 90 -2.39 -5.94 0.06
CA HIS A 90 -3.81 -6.22 0.26
C HIS A 90 -4.68 -5.20 -0.48
N TYR A 91 -4.40 -3.90 -0.32
CA TYR A 91 -5.16 -2.85 -1.01
C TYR A 91 -4.91 -2.82 -2.51
N LEU A 92 -3.67 -3.06 -2.96
CA LEU A 92 -3.40 -3.19 -4.40
C LEU A 92 -4.19 -4.34 -5.04
N LYS A 93 -4.36 -5.47 -4.33
CA LYS A 93 -5.18 -6.59 -4.82
C LYS A 93 -6.66 -6.22 -4.90
N GLN A 94 -7.20 -5.51 -3.91
CA GLN A 94 -8.58 -5.02 -3.94
C GLN A 94 -8.79 -4.01 -5.07
N LEU A 95 -7.92 -3.01 -5.20
CA LEU A 95 -7.97 -2.02 -6.27
C LEU A 95 -7.81 -2.65 -7.65
N MET A 96 -6.98 -3.68 -7.80
CA MET A 96 -6.88 -4.45 -9.06
C MET A 96 -8.24 -5.01 -9.47
N ILE A 97 -8.89 -5.74 -8.56
CA ILE A 97 -10.19 -6.37 -8.85
C ILE A 97 -11.25 -5.31 -9.18
N ILE A 98 -11.32 -4.25 -8.37
CA ILE A 98 -12.29 -3.16 -8.55
C ILE A 98 -12.06 -2.45 -9.89
N ASN A 99 -10.82 -2.04 -10.21
CA ASN A 99 -10.53 -1.35 -11.46
C ASN A 99 -10.82 -2.21 -12.69
N LEU A 100 -10.44 -3.51 -12.67
CA LEU A 100 -10.71 -4.40 -13.80
C LEU A 100 -12.21 -4.70 -13.97
N PHE A 101 -12.93 -4.92 -12.88
CA PHE A 101 -14.36 -5.20 -12.92
C PHE A 101 -15.14 -3.99 -13.41
N PHE A 102 -14.93 -2.83 -12.77
CA PHE A 102 -15.69 -1.63 -13.13
C PHE A 102 -15.32 -1.06 -14.50
N SER A 103 -14.07 -1.20 -14.97
CA SER A 103 -13.72 -0.76 -16.32
C SER A 103 -14.56 -1.48 -17.40
N ILE A 104 -14.76 -2.79 -17.23
CA ILE A 104 -15.58 -3.59 -18.14
C ILE A 104 -17.09 -3.24 -17.97
N LEU A 105 -17.56 -3.15 -16.73
CA LEU A 105 -18.96 -2.85 -16.43
C LEU A 105 -19.39 -1.49 -16.98
N ILE A 106 -18.56 -0.46 -16.79
CA ILE A 106 -18.83 0.89 -17.30
C ILE A 106 -18.83 0.91 -18.84
N ILE A 107 -17.90 0.19 -19.49
CA ILE A 107 -17.90 0.08 -20.97
C ILE A 107 -19.22 -0.52 -21.47
N ILE A 108 -19.72 -1.57 -20.82
CA ILE A 108 -20.97 -2.24 -21.18
C ILE A 108 -22.16 -1.28 -20.96
N GLU A 109 -22.24 -0.63 -19.80
CA GLU A 109 -23.29 0.32 -19.45
C GLU A 109 -23.31 1.51 -20.42
N ASP A 110 -22.17 2.17 -20.65
CA ASP A 110 -22.05 3.29 -21.58
C ASP A 110 -22.43 2.90 -23.02
N SER A 111 -21.98 1.70 -23.44
CA SER A 111 -22.34 1.19 -24.78
C SER A 111 -23.87 1.01 -24.89
N PHE A 112 -24.48 0.39 -23.88
CA PHE A 112 -25.91 0.20 -23.85
C PHE A 112 -26.70 1.55 -23.86
N VAL A 113 -26.32 2.46 -22.97
CA VAL A 113 -27.00 3.76 -22.82
C VAL A 113 -26.81 4.61 -24.06
N ILE A 114 -25.60 4.75 -24.58
CA ILE A 114 -25.31 5.63 -25.73
C ILE A 114 -25.96 5.13 -27.01
N PHE A 115 -25.90 3.83 -27.28
CA PHE A 115 -26.41 3.28 -28.54
C PHE A 115 -27.90 2.91 -28.52
N ASN A 116 -28.52 2.65 -27.36
CA ASN A 116 -29.90 2.22 -27.28
C ASN A 116 -30.81 3.26 -26.61
N VAL A 117 -30.43 3.84 -25.48
CA VAL A 117 -31.29 4.73 -24.70
C VAL A 117 -31.31 6.15 -25.29
N ASP A 118 -30.13 6.70 -25.59
CA ASP A 118 -30.02 8.07 -26.11
C ASP A 118 -30.59 8.24 -27.51
N GLN A 119 -30.58 7.19 -28.31
CA GLN A 119 -31.10 7.19 -29.67
C GLN A 119 -32.63 7.31 -29.67
N TYR A 120 -33.32 6.87 -28.62
CA TYR A 120 -34.77 6.88 -28.50
C TYR A 120 -35.32 8.01 -27.61
N SER A 121 -34.48 8.74 -26.89
CA SER A 121 -34.92 9.82 -26.00
C SER A 121 -35.09 11.13 -26.80
N SER A 122 -36.30 11.39 -27.30
CA SER A 122 -36.71 12.68 -27.82
C SER A 122 -36.96 13.72 -26.73
N LEU A 123 -36.90 13.37 -25.47
CA LEU A 123 -37.14 14.21 -24.30
C LEU A 123 -35.93 15.04 -23.94
N ALA A 124 -36.10 16.34 -23.79
CA ALA A 124 -35.13 17.35 -23.44
C ALA A 124 -34.52 17.21 -22.02
N THR A 125 -34.89 16.21 -21.25
CA THR A 125 -34.31 15.89 -19.95
C THR A 125 -33.00 15.14 -20.14
N LYS A 126 -31.94 15.89 -20.37
CA LYS A 126 -30.59 15.38 -20.37
C LYS A 126 -30.24 14.97 -18.95
N ILE A 127 -30.24 13.68 -18.67
CA ILE A 127 -29.63 13.13 -17.47
C ILE A 127 -28.10 13.35 -17.61
N TYR A 128 -27.56 14.25 -16.81
CA TYR A 128 -26.14 14.65 -16.89
C TYR A 128 -25.18 13.56 -16.44
N ASN A 129 -25.64 12.63 -15.61
CA ASN A 129 -24.88 11.47 -15.18
C ASN A 129 -25.56 10.21 -15.72
N ARG A 130 -24.84 9.47 -16.55
CA ARG A 130 -25.40 8.36 -17.32
C ARG A 130 -24.95 7.00 -16.90
N SER A 131 -23.88 6.95 -16.08
CA SER A 131 -23.28 5.71 -15.63
C SER A 131 -23.41 5.60 -14.11
N ILE A 132 -24.36 4.79 -13.67
CA ILE A 132 -24.52 4.45 -12.25
C ILE A 132 -23.28 3.68 -11.77
N SER A 133 -22.72 2.85 -12.64
CA SER A 133 -21.50 2.09 -12.34
C SER A 133 -20.30 2.99 -12.05
N GLU A 134 -20.17 4.13 -12.73
CA GLU A 134 -19.09 5.11 -12.50
C GLU A 134 -19.21 5.77 -11.13
N ASP A 135 -20.44 6.10 -10.71
CA ASP A 135 -20.70 6.66 -9.38
C ASP A 135 -20.40 5.65 -8.27
N ILE A 136 -20.88 4.41 -8.42
CA ILE A 136 -20.61 3.32 -7.47
C ILE A 136 -19.11 3.07 -7.40
N PHE A 137 -18.41 2.99 -8.53
CA PHE A 137 -16.96 2.85 -8.58
C PHE A 137 -16.26 3.94 -7.77
N SER A 138 -16.62 5.19 -8.00
CA SER A 138 -16.02 6.34 -7.32
C SER A 138 -16.21 6.27 -5.80
N ILE A 139 -17.41 5.91 -5.34
CA ILE A 139 -17.72 5.75 -3.92
C ILE A 139 -16.89 4.61 -3.31
N VAL A 140 -16.85 3.44 -3.97
CA VAL A 140 -16.13 2.27 -3.48
C VAL A 140 -14.63 2.55 -3.37
N VAL A 141 -14.03 3.19 -4.39
CA VAL A 141 -12.61 3.55 -4.36
C VAL A 141 -12.33 4.59 -3.27
N CYS A 142 -13.18 5.60 -3.11
CA CYS A 142 -13.03 6.59 -2.03
C CYS A 142 -13.06 5.95 -0.65
N ILE A 143 -14.02 5.06 -0.38
CA ILE A 143 -14.11 4.35 0.90
C ILE A 143 -12.87 3.48 1.14
N LEU A 144 -12.42 2.77 0.11
CA LEU A 144 -11.24 1.90 0.21
C LEU A 144 -9.96 2.69 0.50
N LEU A 145 -9.76 3.81 -0.20
CA LEU A 145 -8.60 4.68 0.01
C LEU A 145 -8.65 5.36 1.38
N LEU A 146 -9.82 5.83 1.81
CA LEU A 146 -10.00 6.42 3.14
C LEU A 146 -9.63 5.39 4.23
N HIS A 147 -10.13 4.16 4.10
CA HIS A 147 -9.81 3.08 5.03
C HIS A 147 -8.31 2.75 5.03
N PHE A 148 -7.66 2.74 3.85
CA PHE A 148 -6.22 2.58 3.75
C PHE A 148 -5.46 3.66 4.54
N PHE A 149 -5.75 4.94 4.31
CA PHE A 149 -5.07 6.04 4.98
C PHE A 149 -5.31 6.08 6.48
N ILE A 150 -6.51 5.73 6.94
CA ILE A 150 -6.80 5.59 8.37
C ILE A 150 -5.92 4.48 8.96
N LYS A 151 -5.85 3.33 8.31
CA LYS A 151 -5.11 2.18 8.80
C LYS A 151 -3.59 2.37 8.72
N GLU A 152 -3.09 3.08 7.70
CA GLU A 152 -1.68 3.43 7.57
C GLU A 152 -1.22 4.41 8.67
N ARG A 153 -2.11 5.31 9.10
CA ARG A 153 -1.83 6.28 10.17
C ARG A 153 -2.02 5.75 11.58
N GLN A 154 -2.71 4.62 11.75
CA GLN A 154 -2.76 3.99 13.05
C GLN A 154 -1.33 3.60 13.43
N PRO A 155 -0.84 3.98 14.65
CA PRO A 155 0.40 3.42 15.16
C PRO A 155 0.28 1.91 14.94
N GLN A 156 1.27 1.30 14.31
CA GLN A 156 1.31 -0.16 14.32
C GLN A 156 1.30 -0.53 15.79
N GLU A 157 0.14 -0.97 16.30
CA GLU A 157 0.12 -1.69 17.56
C GLU A 157 1.13 -2.81 17.32
N GLU A 158 2.28 -2.70 17.98
CA GLU A 158 3.25 -3.79 18.07
C GLU A 158 2.41 -5.01 18.38
N LYS A 159 2.47 -6.02 17.51
CA LYS A 159 1.66 -7.23 17.68
C LYS A 159 1.78 -7.63 19.14
N PRO A 160 0.69 -8.05 19.82
CA PRO A 160 0.75 -8.46 21.22
C PRO A 160 1.95 -9.36 21.53
N GLN A 161 2.32 -10.22 20.57
CA GLN A 161 3.50 -11.07 20.62
C GLN A 161 4.85 -10.34 20.66
N GLU A 162 4.99 -9.15 20.06
CA GLU A 162 6.22 -8.35 20.10
C GLU A 162 6.31 -7.53 21.39
N GLN A 163 5.16 -7.05 21.89
CA GLN A 163 5.09 -6.39 23.21
C GLN A 163 5.37 -7.39 24.32
N ASP A 164 4.81 -8.59 24.27
CA ASP A 164 5.05 -9.66 25.25
C ASP A 164 6.51 -10.10 25.18
N ALA A 165 7.10 -10.25 24.00
CA ALA A 165 8.52 -10.56 23.84
C ALA A 165 9.44 -9.45 24.38
N SER A 166 9.11 -8.19 24.14
CA SER A 166 9.85 -7.03 24.64
C SER A 166 9.78 -6.94 26.14
N LEU A 167 8.62 -7.15 26.74
CA LEU A 167 8.42 -7.20 28.19
C LEU A 167 9.16 -8.36 28.83
N LEU A 168 9.16 -9.54 28.20
CA LEU A 168 9.91 -10.70 28.65
C LEU A 168 11.43 -10.44 28.66
N ILE A 169 11.96 -9.81 27.62
CA ILE A 169 13.37 -9.42 27.53
C ILE A 169 13.69 -8.40 28.65
N GLN A 170 12.88 -7.38 28.82
CA GLN A 170 13.09 -6.36 29.86
C GLN A 170 13.06 -6.97 31.27
N ASN A 171 12.10 -7.85 31.57
CA ASN A 171 12.00 -8.54 32.85
C ASN A 171 13.19 -9.45 33.09
N PHE A 172 13.63 -10.22 32.09
CA PHE A 172 14.83 -11.06 32.16
C PHE A 172 16.06 -10.22 32.48
N CYS A 173 16.27 -9.12 31.76
CA CYS A 173 17.38 -8.20 31.96
C CYS A 173 17.36 -7.56 33.36
N ARG A 174 16.18 -7.23 33.88
CA ARG A 174 16.01 -6.67 35.23
C ARG A 174 16.38 -7.69 36.33
N ILE A 175 15.96 -8.95 36.18
CA ILE A 175 16.31 -10.03 37.12
C ILE A 175 17.81 -10.23 37.17
N HIS A 176 18.50 -10.19 36.03
CA HIS A 176 19.95 -10.34 35.95
C HIS A 176 20.74 -9.02 36.09
N GLN A 177 20.05 -7.92 36.51
CA GLN A 177 20.67 -6.62 36.81
C GLN A 177 21.48 -6.07 35.61
N PHE A 178 20.97 -6.19 34.40
CA PHE A 178 21.59 -5.61 33.22
C PHE A 178 21.49 -4.09 33.25
N THR A 179 22.55 -3.43 32.83
CA THR A 179 22.52 -2.01 32.51
C THR A 179 21.70 -1.76 31.24
N GLN A 180 21.26 -0.53 31.00
CA GLN A 180 20.55 -0.18 29.79
C GLN A 180 21.31 -0.62 28.53
N ARG A 181 22.61 -0.41 28.49
CA ARG A 181 23.48 -0.78 27.36
C ARG A 181 23.61 -2.29 27.19
N GLU A 182 23.71 -3.01 28.29
CA GLU A 182 23.72 -4.49 28.25
C GLU A 182 22.37 -5.05 27.78
N THR A 183 21.26 -4.41 28.13
CA THR A 183 19.92 -4.78 27.64
C THR A 183 19.80 -4.61 26.13
N GLU A 184 20.25 -3.47 25.58
CA GLU A 184 20.27 -3.23 24.14
C GLU A 184 21.12 -4.28 23.39
N ILE A 185 22.31 -4.55 23.90
CA ILE A 185 23.21 -5.55 23.32
C ILE A 185 22.64 -6.97 23.46
N PHE A 186 22.01 -7.30 24.59
CA PHE A 186 21.38 -8.60 24.81
C PHE A 186 20.24 -8.87 23.80
N ALA A 187 19.40 -7.88 23.54
CA ALA A 187 18.34 -8.01 22.51
C ALA A 187 18.91 -8.32 21.11
N LEU A 188 20.04 -7.69 20.75
CA LEU A 188 20.72 -7.93 19.48
C LEU A 188 21.44 -9.30 19.46
N LEU A 189 21.93 -9.77 20.62
CA LEU A 189 22.47 -11.12 20.75
C LEU A 189 21.40 -12.20 20.54
N LEU A 190 20.18 -11.99 21.03
CA LEU A 190 19.02 -12.86 20.79
C LEU A 190 18.63 -12.90 19.31
N SER A 191 18.85 -11.80 18.58
CA SER A 191 18.65 -11.74 17.12
C SER A 191 19.81 -12.33 16.30
N HIS A 192 20.71 -13.10 16.92
CA HIS A 192 21.86 -13.76 16.31
C HIS A 192 22.91 -12.83 15.68
N GLN A 193 22.91 -11.54 15.97
CA GLN A 193 23.86 -10.58 15.40
C GLN A 193 25.29 -10.81 15.95
N THR A 194 26.27 -10.73 15.09
CA THR A 194 27.70 -10.78 15.48
C THR A 194 28.12 -9.54 16.25
N ASN A 195 29.21 -9.60 16.98
CA ASN A 195 29.73 -8.44 17.72
C ASN A 195 30.09 -7.26 16.81
N GLN A 196 30.45 -7.51 15.54
CA GLN A 196 30.72 -6.47 14.56
C GLN A 196 29.41 -5.78 14.12
N GLU A 197 28.37 -6.55 13.79
CA GLU A 197 27.06 -6.00 13.41
C GLU A 197 26.44 -5.17 14.55
N ILE A 198 26.59 -5.64 15.81
CA ILE A 198 26.16 -4.90 17.01
C ILE A 198 26.95 -3.59 17.14
N ALA A 199 28.26 -3.63 16.92
CA ALA A 199 29.11 -2.45 16.98
C ALA A 199 28.69 -1.41 15.93
N ASP A 200 28.45 -1.84 14.70
CA ASP A 200 28.03 -1.00 13.60
C ASP A 200 26.63 -0.40 13.86
N GLN A 201 25.69 -1.21 14.34
CA GLN A 201 24.32 -0.79 14.62
C GLN A 201 24.21 0.19 15.80
N LEU A 202 24.99 -0.02 16.85
CA LEU A 202 24.95 0.83 18.05
C LEU A 202 26.00 1.96 18.02
N PHE A 203 26.73 2.12 16.93
CA PHE A 203 27.80 3.11 16.76
C PHE A 203 28.86 3.01 17.88
N LEU A 204 29.29 1.77 18.21
CA LEU A 204 30.27 1.48 19.23
C LEU A 204 31.56 0.88 18.62
N SER A 205 32.67 0.91 19.38
CA SER A 205 33.82 0.13 19.00
C SER A 205 33.58 -1.37 19.23
N LEU A 206 34.19 -2.22 18.40
CA LEU A 206 34.13 -3.68 18.59
C LEU A 206 34.66 -4.11 19.97
N GLY A 207 35.66 -3.39 20.49
CA GLY A 207 36.21 -3.61 21.84
C GLY A 207 35.17 -3.32 22.92
N THR A 208 34.43 -2.23 22.80
CA THR A 208 33.37 -1.86 23.73
C THR A 208 32.27 -2.93 23.76
N VAL A 209 31.81 -3.39 22.57
CA VAL A 209 30.81 -4.45 22.47
C VAL A 209 31.30 -5.75 23.12
N LYS A 210 32.55 -6.17 22.85
CA LYS A 210 33.14 -7.36 23.50
C LYS A 210 33.15 -7.26 25.03
N THR A 211 33.42 -6.06 25.58
CA THR A 211 33.40 -5.83 27.03
C THR A 211 31.97 -5.99 27.59
N HIS A 212 30.96 -5.40 26.95
CA HIS A 212 29.58 -5.57 27.40
C HIS A 212 29.11 -7.02 27.29
N VAL A 213 29.41 -7.71 26.18
CA VAL A 213 29.12 -9.14 26.03
C VAL A 213 29.78 -9.98 27.10
N HIS A 214 31.03 -9.69 27.47
CA HIS A 214 31.69 -10.35 28.56
C HIS A 214 31.00 -10.12 29.93
N ASN A 215 30.57 -8.90 30.20
CA ASN A 215 29.82 -8.58 31.41
C ASN A 215 28.46 -9.30 31.46
N ILE A 216 27.78 -9.39 30.34
CA ILE A 216 26.52 -10.16 30.20
C ILE A 216 26.80 -11.64 30.55
N PHE A 217 27.88 -12.23 30.03
CA PHE A 217 28.25 -13.62 30.31
C PHE A 217 28.54 -13.86 31.81
N ILE A 218 29.23 -12.92 32.46
CA ILE A 218 29.47 -12.98 33.90
C ILE A 218 28.13 -12.94 34.67
N LYS A 219 27.23 -12.01 34.33
CA LYS A 219 25.97 -11.86 35.03
C LYS A 219 25.01 -13.04 34.82
N LEU A 220 25.11 -13.71 33.67
CA LEU A 220 24.34 -14.93 33.35
C LEU A 220 25.04 -16.22 33.79
N GLU A 221 26.27 -16.15 34.32
CA GLU A 221 27.11 -17.29 34.73
C GLU A 221 27.32 -18.30 33.58
N ILE A 222 27.46 -17.81 32.33
CA ILE A 222 27.65 -18.63 31.14
C ILE A 222 29.03 -18.47 30.55
N LYS A 223 29.48 -19.51 29.81
CA LYS A 223 30.80 -19.53 29.15
C LYS A 223 30.73 -19.44 27.63
N LYS A 224 29.56 -19.72 27.03
CA LYS A 224 29.39 -19.78 25.58
C LYS A 224 28.15 -18.97 25.13
N ARG A 225 28.29 -18.30 23.99
CA ARG A 225 27.20 -17.51 23.40
C ARG A 225 25.92 -18.32 23.15
N THR A 226 26.03 -19.59 22.76
CA THR A 226 24.90 -20.49 22.53
C THR A 226 24.05 -20.71 23.79
N GLN A 227 24.60 -20.52 24.97
CA GLN A 227 23.89 -20.68 26.24
C GLN A 227 22.92 -19.53 26.52
N ILE A 228 23.11 -18.35 25.89
CA ILE A 228 22.20 -17.21 26.01
C ILE A 228 20.78 -17.62 25.54
N MET A 229 20.69 -18.22 24.37
CA MET A 229 19.40 -18.64 23.79
C MET A 229 18.71 -19.68 24.67
N ILE A 230 19.45 -20.69 25.10
CA ILE A 230 18.93 -21.77 25.95
C ILE A 230 18.37 -21.21 27.28
N LEU A 231 19.11 -20.30 27.90
CA LEU A 231 18.70 -19.66 29.16
C LEU A 231 17.46 -18.81 28.99
N PHE A 232 17.38 -18.03 27.91
CA PHE A 232 16.25 -17.16 27.64
C PHE A 232 15.00 -17.96 27.26
N GLU A 233 15.11 -19.00 26.42
CA GLU A 233 14.00 -19.91 26.09
C GLU A 233 13.44 -20.59 27.33
N LYS A 234 14.31 -21.11 28.21
CA LYS A 234 13.88 -21.68 29.48
C LYS A 234 13.12 -20.69 30.36
N TYR A 235 13.59 -19.44 30.41
CA TYR A 235 12.90 -18.37 31.12
C TYR A 235 11.52 -18.10 30.54
N LYS A 236 11.42 -18.05 29.21
CA LYS A 236 10.18 -17.84 28.44
C LYS A 236 9.16 -18.94 28.73
N GLU A 237 9.55 -20.21 28.60
CA GLU A 237 8.68 -21.37 28.91
C GLU A 237 8.12 -21.34 30.34
N THR A 238 8.93 -20.91 31.30
CA THR A 238 8.52 -20.82 32.70
C THR A 238 7.49 -19.73 32.94
N HIS A 239 7.51 -18.65 32.16
CA HIS A 239 6.63 -17.48 32.35
C HIS A 239 5.41 -17.52 31.44
N GLU A 240 5.45 -18.20 30.30
CA GLU A 240 4.27 -18.49 29.46
C GLU A 240 3.35 -19.56 30.06
N ALA A 241 3.91 -20.50 30.83
CA ALA A 241 3.11 -21.49 31.56
C ALA A 241 2.42 -20.94 32.81
N ALA A 242 2.75 -19.72 33.24
CA ALA A 242 2.21 -19.09 34.44
C ALA A 242 1.19 -17.96 34.14
N ALA A 243 0.96 -17.63 32.86
CA ALA A 243 -0.01 -16.62 32.38
C ALA A 243 -1.23 -17.28 31.78
#